data_7a46c68479f62e12c19dab605bd6379d
#
_entry.id   7a46c68479f62e12c19dab605bd6379d
#
_cell.length_a   1.000
_cell.length_b   1.000
_cell.length_c   1.000
_cell.angle_alpha   90.00
_cell.angle_beta   90.00
_cell.angle_gamma   90.00
#
_symmetry.space_group_name_H-M   'P 1'
#
loop_
_entity.id
_entity.type
_entity.pdbx_description
1 polymer ?
#
loop_
_entity_poly.entity_id
_entity_poly.type
_entity_poly.pdbx_seq_one_letter_code
_entity_poly.pdbx_strand_id
1 'polypeptide(L)'
;MFGKSDLLDSLSRDLARTRDKRDAFASEVTTLTAEIAVLEARLSGETDRRERERAASEIERIKKRLNDQFLTFAPVVAGMRGATEMAAEILPAARELDDLLAVIATEIANAIDGLLGDLDQRIEALSGGHAALELPQALHGSHELPQDNDRVLRLPEWLPRKKPTKEESVEDGCSTAAA
;
A
#
# COMPACT_ATOMS: atom_id res chain seq x y z
N MET A 1 -1.77 83.50 27.68
CA MET A 1 -0.76 82.49 27.36
C MET A 1 -1.13 81.10 27.92
N PHE A 2 -2.38 80.66 27.74
CA PHE A 2 -2.89 79.42 28.32
C PHE A 2 -3.01 78.21 27.32
N GLY A 3 -2.55 78.36 26.12
CA GLY A 3 -2.82 77.33 25.12
C GLY A 3 -1.76 76.24 24.90
N LYS A 4 -0.52 76.39 25.39
CA LYS A 4 0.56 75.40 25.14
C LYS A 4 0.59 74.26 26.16
N SER A 5 0.20 74.52 27.41
CA SER A 5 0.13 73.51 28.47
C SER A 5 -1.01 72.53 28.19
N ASP A 6 -2.19 73.03 27.85
CA ASP A 6 -3.38 72.19 27.58
C ASP A 6 -3.17 71.26 26.35
N LEU A 7 -2.41 71.76 25.38
CA LEU A 7 -2.11 70.97 24.15
C LEU A 7 -1.09 69.85 24.43
N LEU A 8 -0.09 70.14 25.31
CA LEU A 8 0.87 69.13 25.78
C LEU A 8 0.20 68.03 26.62
N ASP A 9 -0.74 68.44 27.49
CA ASP A 9 -1.50 67.46 28.30
C ASP A 9 -2.46 66.59 27.47
N SER A 10 -3.07 67.19 26.44
CA SER A 10 -3.88 66.40 25.48
C SER A 10 -3.03 65.40 24.71
N LEU A 11 -1.89 65.83 24.13
CA LEU A 11 -0.97 64.94 23.40
C LEU A 11 -0.40 63.84 24.29
N SER A 12 -0.09 64.17 25.57
CA SER A 12 0.38 63.17 26.54
C SER A 12 -0.68 62.05 26.78
N ARG A 13 -1.94 62.50 26.98
CA ARG A 13 -3.07 61.54 27.12
C ARG A 13 -3.33 60.68 25.89
N ASP A 14 -3.26 61.28 24.70
CA ASP A 14 -3.46 60.55 23.46
C ASP A 14 -2.30 59.55 23.21
N LEU A 15 -1.09 59.93 23.58
CA LEU A 15 0.07 59.06 23.49
C LEU A 15 -0.02 57.88 24.47
N ALA A 16 -0.48 58.12 25.70
CA ALA A 16 -0.74 57.08 26.68
C ALA A 16 -1.81 56.10 26.16
N ARG A 17 -2.96 56.60 25.67
CA ARG A 17 -4.01 55.76 25.06
C ARG A 17 -3.51 54.94 23.90
N THR A 18 -2.64 55.49 23.07
CA THR A 18 -2.09 54.77 21.91
C THR A 18 -1.14 53.67 22.36
N ARG A 19 -0.35 53.91 23.40
CA ARG A 19 0.51 52.89 24.01
C ARG A 19 -0.31 51.77 24.63
N ASP A 20 -1.35 52.08 25.39
CA ASP A 20 -2.24 51.08 26.00
C ASP A 20 -2.91 50.19 24.94
N LYS A 21 -3.40 50.82 23.85
CA LYS A 21 -3.96 50.05 22.72
C LYS A 21 -2.92 49.14 22.05
N ARG A 22 -1.70 49.63 21.82
CA ARG A 22 -0.62 48.84 21.25
C ARG A 22 -0.29 47.62 22.13
N ASP A 23 -0.20 47.84 23.43
CA ASP A 23 0.15 46.82 24.40
C ASP A 23 -0.98 45.80 24.53
N ALA A 24 -2.24 46.22 24.46
CA ALA A 24 -3.40 45.32 24.36
C ALA A 24 -3.37 44.46 23.09
N PHE A 25 -3.12 45.07 21.92
CA PHE A 25 -2.99 44.34 20.69
C PHE A 25 -1.78 43.39 20.69
N ALA A 26 -0.65 43.77 21.24
CA ALA A 26 0.52 42.92 21.39
C ALA A 26 0.20 41.67 22.23
N SER A 27 -0.55 41.84 23.33
CA SER A 27 -1.02 40.73 24.16
C SER A 27 -1.98 39.82 23.40
N GLU A 28 -2.92 40.38 22.65
CA GLU A 28 -3.88 39.61 21.84
C GLU A 28 -3.19 38.81 20.74
N VAL A 29 -2.22 39.42 20.03
CA VAL A 29 -1.40 38.73 19.02
C VAL A 29 -0.64 37.57 19.64
N THR A 30 -0.07 37.73 20.83
CA THR A 30 0.64 36.66 21.54
C THR A 30 -0.30 35.52 21.87
N THR A 31 -1.51 35.80 22.35
CA THR A 31 -2.52 34.78 22.66
C THR A 31 -2.95 34.03 21.42
N LEU A 32 -3.28 34.75 20.34
CA LEU A 32 -3.67 34.13 19.07
C LEU A 32 -2.55 33.26 18.46
N THR A 33 -1.30 33.70 18.58
CA THR A 33 -0.15 32.92 18.12
C THR A 33 -0.03 31.59 18.89
N ALA A 34 -0.24 31.64 20.21
CA ALA A 34 -0.25 30.42 21.02
C ALA A 34 -1.41 29.48 20.67
N GLU A 35 -2.59 30.03 20.42
CA GLU A 35 -3.76 29.23 19.98
C GLU A 35 -3.52 28.56 18.62
N ILE A 36 -2.95 29.30 17.66
CA ILE A 36 -2.58 28.75 16.35
C ILE A 36 -1.61 27.58 16.52
N ALA A 37 -0.55 27.74 17.31
CA ALA A 37 0.42 26.67 17.54
C ALA A 37 -0.22 25.38 18.13
N VAL A 38 -1.18 25.56 19.06
CA VAL A 38 -1.94 24.43 19.63
C VAL A 38 -2.82 23.76 18.58
N LEU A 39 -3.49 24.53 17.72
CA LEU A 39 -4.32 23.98 16.65
C LEU A 39 -3.51 23.28 15.59
N GLU A 40 -2.35 23.84 15.21
CA GLU A 40 -1.41 23.20 14.27
C GLU A 40 -0.90 21.86 14.81
N ALA A 41 -0.52 21.81 16.09
CA ALA A 41 -0.08 20.56 16.73
C ALA A 41 -1.20 19.51 16.76
N ARG A 42 -2.46 19.92 17.04
CA ARG A 42 -3.62 19.01 16.98
C ARG A 42 -3.89 18.51 15.56
N LEU A 43 -3.82 19.39 14.57
CA LEU A 43 -4.03 19.05 13.17
C LEU A 43 -2.97 18.05 12.68
N SER A 44 -1.69 18.29 13.01
CA SER A 44 -0.60 17.35 12.69
C SER A 44 -0.85 15.99 13.32
N GLY A 45 -1.16 15.93 14.61
CA GLY A 45 -1.45 14.67 15.31
C GLY A 45 -2.63 13.91 14.71
N GLU A 46 -3.70 14.62 14.31
CA GLU A 46 -4.86 13.99 13.67
C GLU A 46 -4.54 13.51 12.25
N THR A 47 -3.71 14.25 11.51
CA THR A 47 -3.24 13.84 10.18
C THR A 47 -2.42 12.56 10.27
N ASP A 48 -1.43 12.53 11.17
CA ASP A 48 -0.59 11.36 11.41
C ASP A 48 -1.40 10.13 11.84
N ARG A 49 -2.43 10.34 12.66
CA ARG A 49 -3.34 9.26 13.06
C ARG A 49 -4.09 8.69 11.87
N ARG A 50 -4.68 9.55 11.03
CA ARG A 50 -5.41 9.12 9.83
C ARG A 50 -4.53 8.41 8.81
N GLU A 51 -3.30 8.85 8.66
CA GLU A 51 -2.34 8.19 7.77
C GLU A 51 -1.97 6.80 8.28
N ARG A 52 -1.75 6.64 9.59
CA ARG A 52 -1.53 5.32 10.20
C ARG A 52 -2.73 4.38 10.04
N GLU A 53 -3.95 4.88 10.25
CA GLU A 53 -5.18 4.10 10.05
C GLU A 53 -5.34 3.65 8.60
N ARG A 54 -5.01 4.52 7.63
CA ARG A 54 -5.02 4.16 6.20
C ARG A 54 -3.97 3.11 5.88
N ALA A 55 -2.76 3.26 6.39
CA ALA A 55 -1.68 2.29 6.20
C ALA A 55 -2.04 0.93 6.80
N ALA A 56 -2.59 0.89 8.01
CA ALA A 56 -3.04 -0.34 8.65
C ALA A 56 -4.16 -1.03 7.83
N SER A 57 -5.13 -0.27 7.33
CA SER A 57 -6.21 -0.80 6.49
C SER A 57 -5.70 -1.36 5.16
N GLU A 58 -4.68 -0.73 4.56
CA GLU A 58 -4.07 -1.22 3.33
C GLU A 58 -3.30 -2.53 3.57
N ILE A 59 -2.56 -2.63 4.68
CA ILE A 59 -1.87 -3.87 5.06
C ILE A 59 -2.88 -5.00 5.31
N GLU A 60 -3.99 -4.72 5.99
CA GLU A 60 -5.07 -5.70 6.20
C GLU A 60 -5.66 -6.20 4.87
N ARG A 61 -5.82 -5.31 3.89
CA ARG A 61 -6.27 -5.69 2.55
C ARG A 61 -5.27 -6.60 1.83
N ILE A 62 -3.97 -6.31 1.96
CA ILE A 62 -2.91 -7.14 1.39
C ILE A 62 -2.88 -8.51 2.06
N LYS A 63 -2.96 -8.55 3.40
CA LYS A 63 -3.03 -9.78 4.18
C LYS A 63 -4.18 -10.67 3.74
N LYS A 64 -5.39 -10.10 3.64
CA LYS A 64 -6.56 -10.84 3.17
C LYS A 64 -6.34 -11.40 1.77
N ARG A 65 -5.84 -10.58 0.83
CA ARG A 65 -5.57 -11.03 -0.55
C ARG A 65 -4.53 -12.15 -0.60
N LEU A 66 -3.47 -12.06 0.21
CA LEU A 66 -2.46 -13.11 0.31
C LEU A 66 -3.07 -14.43 0.81
N ASN A 67 -3.85 -14.37 1.88
CA ASN A 67 -4.55 -15.53 2.42
C ASN A 67 -5.52 -16.15 1.42
N ASP A 68 -6.31 -15.35 0.71
CA ASP A 68 -7.23 -15.81 -0.33
C ASP A 68 -6.49 -16.51 -1.48
N GLN A 69 -5.33 -15.99 -1.90
CA GLN A 69 -4.49 -16.61 -2.92
C GLN A 69 -3.92 -17.95 -2.43
N PHE A 70 -3.49 -18.02 -1.18
CA PHE A 70 -3.00 -19.26 -0.60
C PHE A 70 -4.08 -20.34 -0.52
N LEU A 71 -5.30 -19.96 -0.13
CA LEU A 71 -6.44 -20.87 -0.10
C LEU A 71 -6.81 -21.43 -1.49
N THR A 72 -6.51 -20.71 -2.56
CA THR A 72 -6.68 -21.23 -3.93
C THR A 72 -5.51 -22.10 -4.39
N PHE A 73 -4.31 -21.84 -3.87
CA PHE A 73 -3.11 -22.62 -4.22
C PHE A 73 -3.09 -24.01 -3.56
N ALA A 74 -3.46 -24.11 -2.29
CA ALA A 74 -3.40 -25.34 -1.53
C ALA A 74 -4.13 -26.53 -2.20
N PRO A 75 -5.38 -26.42 -2.71
CA PRO A 75 -6.05 -27.51 -3.39
C PRO A 75 -5.40 -27.89 -4.73
N VAL A 76 -4.74 -26.95 -5.42
CA VAL A 76 -4.01 -27.25 -6.66
C VAL A 76 -2.83 -28.17 -6.35
N VAL A 77 -2.04 -27.85 -5.32
CA VAL A 77 -0.91 -28.68 -4.90
C VAL A 77 -1.39 -30.06 -4.42
N ALA A 78 -2.48 -30.10 -3.65
CA ALA A 78 -3.09 -31.35 -3.20
C ALA A 78 -3.54 -32.22 -4.39
N GLY A 79 -4.15 -31.61 -5.41
CA GLY A 79 -4.53 -32.32 -6.65
C GLY A 79 -3.33 -32.85 -7.43
N MET A 80 -2.24 -32.07 -7.52
CA MET A 80 -1.00 -32.52 -8.14
C MET A 80 -0.40 -33.72 -7.40
N ARG A 81 -0.36 -33.67 -6.07
CA ARG A 81 0.14 -34.76 -5.24
C ARG A 81 -0.68 -36.04 -5.41
N GLY A 82 -2.01 -35.95 -5.41
CA GLY A 82 -2.86 -37.11 -5.68
C GLY A 82 -2.62 -37.74 -7.05
N ALA A 83 -2.33 -36.93 -8.07
CA ALA A 83 -1.98 -37.44 -9.39
C ALA A 83 -0.58 -38.12 -9.42
N THR A 84 0.40 -37.55 -8.73
CA THR A 84 1.75 -38.15 -8.64
C THR A 84 1.75 -39.43 -7.81
N GLU A 85 0.96 -39.50 -6.74
CA GLU A 85 0.77 -40.70 -5.93
C GLU A 85 0.22 -41.88 -6.78
N MET A 86 -0.82 -41.62 -7.58
CA MET A 86 -1.35 -42.65 -8.52
C MET A 86 -0.30 -43.06 -9.56
N ALA A 87 0.49 -42.13 -10.07
CA ALA A 87 1.53 -42.41 -11.04
C ALA A 87 2.72 -43.20 -10.43
N ALA A 88 2.96 -43.03 -9.13
CA ALA A 88 4.06 -43.69 -8.41
C ALA A 88 3.90 -45.25 -8.33
N GLU A 89 2.68 -45.75 -8.52
CA GLU A 89 2.44 -47.19 -8.64
C GLU A 89 3.09 -47.78 -9.89
N ILE A 90 3.25 -46.94 -10.94
CA ILE A 90 3.75 -47.39 -12.25
C ILE A 90 5.18 -46.89 -12.49
N LEU A 91 5.48 -45.67 -12.04
CA LEU A 91 6.72 -44.96 -12.32
C LEU A 91 7.42 -44.53 -10.99
N PRO A 92 8.57 -45.11 -10.63
CA PRO A 92 9.30 -44.74 -9.41
C PRO A 92 9.65 -43.24 -9.33
N ALA A 93 9.95 -42.60 -10.47
CA ALA A 93 10.23 -41.17 -10.55
C ALA A 93 9.05 -40.29 -10.11
N ALA A 94 7.82 -40.78 -10.18
CA ALA A 94 6.66 -40.03 -9.70
C ALA A 94 6.63 -39.88 -8.16
N ARG A 95 7.25 -40.85 -7.44
CA ARG A 95 7.42 -40.78 -5.97
C ARG A 95 8.35 -39.64 -5.56
N GLU A 96 9.47 -39.49 -6.29
CA GLU A 96 10.40 -38.37 -6.03
C GLU A 96 9.74 -37.02 -6.26
N LEU A 97 8.85 -36.93 -7.27
CA LEU A 97 8.08 -35.71 -7.52
C LEU A 97 7.04 -35.44 -6.42
N ASP A 98 6.35 -36.47 -5.89
CA ASP A 98 5.43 -36.31 -4.78
C ASP A 98 6.13 -35.82 -3.52
N ASP A 99 7.28 -36.41 -3.20
CA ASP A 99 8.12 -35.98 -2.05
C ASP A 99 8.55 -34.50 -2.20
N LEU A 100 8.96 -34.11 -3.42
CA LEU A 100 9.33 -32.72 -3.71
C LEU A 100 8.14 -31.77 -3.55
N LEU A 101 6.97 -32.14 -4.07
CA LEU A 101 5.74 -31.34 -3.93
C LEU A 101 5.32 -31.19 -2.46
N ALA A 102 5.50 -32.24 -1.65
CA ALA A 102 5.23 -32.19 -0.21
C ALA A 102 6.13 -31.17 0.50
N VAL A 103 7.45 -31.20 0.21
CA VAL A 103 8.41 -30.24 0.78
C VAL A 103 8.07 -28.82 0.37
N ILE A 104 7.84 -28.57 -0.93
CA ILE A 104 7.49 -27.24 -1.45
C ILE A 104 6.20 -26.71 -0.80
N ALA A 105 5.18 -27.55 -0.66
CA ALA A 105 3.92 -27.16 -0.05
C ALA A 105 4.12 -26.72 1.42
N THR A 106 4.95 -27.45 2.17
CA THR A 106 5.26 -27.15 3.56
C THR A 106 6.05 -25.86 3.69
N GLU A 107 7.07 -25.67 2.88
CA GLU A 107 7.89 -24.46 2.89
C GLU A 107 7.08 -23.21 2.53
N ILE A 108 6.20 -23.30 1.53
CA ILE A 108 5.31 -22.20 1.16
C ILE A 108 4.34 -21.89 2.31
N ALA A 109 3.74 -22.91 2.94
CA ALA A 109 2.83 -22.70 4.07
C ALA A 109 3.55 -21.97 5.22
N ASN A 110 4.73 -22.44 5.62
CA ASN A 110 5.54 -21.81 6.67
C ASN A 110 5.92 -20.38 6.34
N ALA A 111 6.32 -20.11 5.09
CA ALA A 111 6.68 -18.77 4.64
C ALA A 111 5.48 -17.81 4.67
N ILE A 112 4.30 -18.30 4.29
CA ILE A 112 3.07 -17.49 4.33
C ILE A 112 2.64 -17.22 5.76
N ASP A 113 2.68 -18.21 6.64
CA ASP A 113 2.34 -18.04 8.06
C ASP A 113 3.29 -17.02 8.73
N GLY A 114 4.59 -17.09 8.44
CA GLY A 114 5.55 -16.10 8.90
C GLY A 114 5.21 -14.69 8.41
N LEU A 115 4.95 -14.54 7.11
CA LEU A 115 4.61 -13.26 6.51
C LEU A 115 3.29 -12.69 7.06
N LEU A 116 2.27 -13.51 7.27
CA LEU A 116 1.00 -13.09 7.88
C LEU A 116 1.22 -12.60 9.32
N GLY A 117 2.08 -13.29 10.09
CA GLY A 117 2.48 -12.87 11.43
C GLY A 117 3.20 -11.52 11.43
N ASP A 118 4.14 -11.29 10.52
CA ASP A 118 4.85 -10.01 10.38
C ASP A 118 3.89 -8.87 10.00
N LEU A 119 2.92 -9.14 9.12
CA LEU A 119 1.89 -8.16 8.76
C LEU A 119 0.99 -7.81 9.96
N ASP A 120 0.62 -8.78 10.80
CA ASP A 120 -0.14 -8.54 12.03
C ASP A 120 0.62 -7.65 13.01
N GLN A 121 1.89 -7.95 13.25
CA GLN A 121 2.74 -7.11 14.10
C GLN A 121 2.83 -5.67 13.55
N ARG A 122 2.91 -5.51 12.23
CA ARG A 122 2.97 -4.19 11.62
C ARG A 122 1.67 -3.42 11.77
N ILE A 123 0.50 -4.08 11.62
CA ILE A 123 -0.82 -3.49 11.85
C ILE A 123 -0.93 -3.03 13.31
N GLU A 124 -0.53 -3.87 14.26
CA GLU A 124 -0.57 -3.56 15.68
C GLU A 124 0.34 -2.36 16.02
N ALA A 125 1.57 -2.32 15.48
CA ALA A 125 2.50 -1.23 15.69
C ALA A 125 1.98 0.11 15.12
N LEU A 126 1.32 0.11 13.95
CA LEU A 126 0.68 1.29 13.36
C LEU A 126 -0.52 1.75 14.17
N SER A 127 -1.37 0.82 14.59
CA SER A 127 -2.56 1.11 15.40
C SER A 127 -2.21 1.61 16.80
N GLY A 128 -1.13 1.08 17.39
CA GLY A 128 -0.60 1.50 18.69
C GLY A 128 0.20 2.80 18.66
N GLY A 129 0.44 3.37 17.50
CA GLY A 129 1.22 4.62 17.35
C GLY A 129 2.73 4.46 17.58
N HIS A 130 3.22 3.23 17.67
CA HIS A 130 4.63 2.93 17.97
C HIS A 130 5.51 2.81 16.72
N ALA A 131 4.91 2.68 15.54
CA ALA A 131 5.65 2.63 14.28
C ALA A 131 5.72 4.02 13.64
N ALA A 132 6.94 4.44 13.27
CA ALA A 132 7.11 5.52 12.32
C ALA A 132 6.44 5.12 10.99
N LEU A 133 5.84 6.10 10.30
CA LEU A 133 5.21 5.94 8.97
C LEU A 133 6.25 5.72 7.87
N GLU A 134 7.33 4.99 8.14
CA GLU A 134 8.24 4.50 7.13
C GLU A 134 7.56 3.36 6.37
N LEU A 135 6.57 3.72 5.56
CA LEU A 135 6.15 2.85 4.45
C LEU A 135 7.38 2.65 3.56
N PRO A 136 7.77 1.41 3.26
CA PRO A 136 8.82 1.17 2.27
C PRO A 136 8.45 1.95 1.01
N GLN A 137 9.33 2.83 0.54
CA GLN A 137 9.12 3.65 -0.67
C GLN A 137 8.75 2.81 -1.90
N ALA A 138 8.92 1.50 -1.83
CA ALA A 138 8.50 0.52 -2.83
C ALA A 138 6.99 0.49 -3.13
N LEU A 139 6.11 1.02 -2.25
CA LEU A 139 4.66 1.07 -2.51
C LEU A 139 4.23 2.36 -3.21
N HIS A 140 5.08 3.37 -3.31
CA HIS A 140 4.83 4.60 -4.07
C HIS A 140 5.52 4.62 -5.43
N GLY A 141 6.37 3.63 -5.70
CA GLY A 141 6.87 3.40 -7.05
C GLY A 141 5.71 2.92 -7.89
N SER A 142 5.28 3.73 -8.85
CA SER A 142 4.58 3.28 -10.04
C SER A 142 5.17 1.92 -10.39
N HIS A 143 4.34 0.89 -10.38
CA HIS A 143 4.69 -0.44 -10.87
C HIS A 143 4.98 -0.30 -12.36
N GLU A 144 6.08 0.36 -12.72
CA GLU A 144 6.77 0.03 -13.95
C GLU A 144 7.26 -1.40 -13.71
N LEU A 145 6.42 -2.34 -14.15
CA LEU A 145 6.84 -3.71 -14.38
C LEU A 145 8.18 -3.61 -15.10
N PRO A 146 9.26 -4.20 -14.57
CA PRO A 146 10.49 -4.27 -15.33
C PRO A 146 10.12 -4.90 -16.66
N GLN A 147 10.24 -4.09 -17.73
CA GLN A 147 10.13 -4.55 -19.10
C GLN A 147 11.41 -5.38 -19.42
N ASP A 148 11.69 -6.36 -18.58
CA ASP A 148 12.72 -7.35 -18.85
C ASP A 148 12.06 -8.43 -19.73
N ASN A 149 11.73 -8.01 -20.97
CA ASN A 149 11.19 -8.85 -22.01
C ASN A 149 12.19 -9.94 -22.48
N ASP A 150 13.38 -10.03 -21.90
CA ASP A 150 14.43 -10.98 -22.30
C ASP A 150 14.60 -12.18 -21.37
N ARG A 151 13.87 -12.25 -20.23
CA ARG A 151 13.70 -13.52 -19.54
C ARG A 151 12.53 -14.29 -20.14
N VAL A 152 12.63 -14.66 -21.38
CA VAL A 152 11.91 -15.82 -21.90
C VAL A 152 12.29 -16.97 -20.98
N LEU A 153 11.36 -17.35 -20.08
CA LEU A 153 11.42 -18.62 -19.36
C LEU A 153 11.64 -19.67 -20.45
N ARG A 154 12.89 -20.09 -20.62
CA ARG A 154 13.19 -21.24 -21.49
C ARG A 154 12.52 -22.43 -20.83
N LEU A 155 11.28 -22.68 -21.25
CA LEU A 155 10.60 -23.91 -20.91
C LEU A 155 11.52 -25.08 -21.29
N PRO A 156 11.73 -26.04 -20.38
CA PRO A 156 12.57 -27.18 -20.66
C PRO A 156 12.12 -27.84 -21.96
N GLU A 157 13.07 -28.28 -22.81
CA GLU A 157 12.82 -28.81 -24.18
C GLU A 157 11.94 -30.06 -24.22
N TRP A 158 11.68 -30.69 -23.07
CA TRP A 158 10.83 -31.85 -22.95
C TRP A 158 9.32 -31.56 -22.95
N LEU A 159 8.89 -30.30 -22.84
CA LEU A 159 7.47 -29.95 -22.94
C LEU A 159 7.02 -30.05 -24.42
N PRO A 160 6.03 -30.87 -24.74
CA PRO A 160 5.52 -31.00 -26.11
C PRO A 160 4.95 -29.64 -26.55
N ARG A 161 5.61 -29.01 -27.53
CA ARG A 161 5.11 -27.78 -28.15
C ARG A 161 3.80 -28.11 -28.82
N LYS A 162 2.67 -27.59 -28.38
CA LYS A 162 1.41 -27.62 -29.11
C LYS A 162 1.68 -26.99 -30.47
N LYS A 163 1.56 -27.81 -31.55
CA LYS A 163 1.59 -27.31 -32.92
C LYS A 163 0.46 -26.27 -33.06
N PRO A 164 0.70 -25.13 -33.68
CA PRO A 164 -0.39 -24.20 -33.97
C PRO A 164 -1.40 -24.90 -34.85
N THR A 165 -2.63 -24.99 -34.36
CA THR A 165 -3.78 -25.41 -35.15
C THR A 165 -3.93 -24.39 -36.27
N LYS A 166 -3.82 -24.87 -37.53
CA LYS A 166 -4.07 -24.09 -38.72
C LYS A 166 -5.52 -23.62 -38.65
N GLU A 167 -5.73 -22.34 -38.38
CA GLU A 167 -7.04 -21.73 -38.49
C GLU A 167 -7.48 -21.81 -39.95
N GLU A 168 -8.58 -22.51 -40.15
CA GLU A 168 -9.31 -22.63 -41.38
C GLU A 168 -9.78 -21.20 -41.76
N SER A 169 -9.18 -20.68 -42.86
CA SER A 169 -9.62 -19.43 -43.48
C SER A 169 -11.02 -19.62 -44.04
N VAL A 170 -12.02 -19.12 -43.38
CA VAL A 170 -13.37 -18.99 -43.93
C VAL A 170 -13.32 -17.89 -44.98
N GLU A 171 -13.38 -18.31 -46.25
CA GLU A 171 -13.59 -17.41 -47.38
C GLU A 171 -15.02 -16.86 -47.33
N ASP A 172 -15.13 -15.56 -47.01
CA ASP A 172 -16.36 -14.80 -47.22
C ASP A 172 -16.62 -14.61 -48.72
N GLY A 173 -17.42 -15.48 -49.26
CA GLY A 173 -17.98 -15.33 -50.59
C GLY A 173 -19.07 -14.28 -50.60
N CYS A 174 -18.66 -13.05 -50.91
CA CYS A 174 -19.60 -11.97 -51.27
C CYS A 174 -20.18 -12.23 -52.66
N SER A 175 -21.41 -12.74 -52.73
CA SER A 175 -22.19 -12.81 -53.98
C SER A 175 -23.21 -11.68 -54.05
N THR A 176 -22.87 -10.64 -54.81
CA THR A 176 -23.81 -9.64 -55.33
C THR A 176 -24.56 -10.27 -56.47
N ALA A 177 -25.90 -10.34 -56.41
CA ALA A 177 -26.76 -10.50 -57.55
C ALA A 177 -27.89 -9.48 -57.51
N ALA A 178 -27.86 -8.57 -58.48
CA ALA A 178 -28.93 -7.71 -58.89
C ALA A 178 -30.02 -8.50 -59.69
N ALA A 179 -31.25 -8.18 -59.42
CA ALA A 179 -32.34 -8.01 -60.36
C ALA A 179 -33.64 -7.64 -59.60
#